data_28c7c89c815c82cf4d1f148f6e86a266
#
_entry.id   28c7c89c815c82cf4d1f148f6e86a266
#
_cell.length_a   1.000
_cell.length_b   1.000
_cell.length_c   1.000
_cell.angle_alpha   90.00
_cell.angle_beta   90.00
_cell.angle_gamma   90.00
#
_symmetry.space_group_name_H-M   'P 1'
#
loop_
_entity.id
_entity.type
_entity.pdbx_description
1 polymer ?
#
loop_
_entity_poly.entity_id
_entity_poly.type
_entity_poly.pdbx_seq_one_letter_code
_entity_poly.pdbx_strand_id
1 'polypeptide(L)'
;MNMIEVRELVKQYDKAKEPAVKGIDFCVKEGDFFAFLGPNGAGKTTTISILTTTLSKTGGQVKIAGFDVETEAKHVREKVGIIFQRPSLDPQLSAEENIRFHACLYGMYSYHPSFRLMPAEYRKRVMELAEIVGIQDSLFKPIKKLSGGMQRKLEIIRSLIHTPSVLFLDEPTQGLDAVSRRSLWEYLDTVRKQYGTTVFLTTHYIDEAEKVDKVCIINHGEIAISGSPEEMKRNLLKQQLVLDSEDRKGLVAELSDMGLFHKTEKHIIVPYQDITAQEVIAKLKTRLSVLSIEEPSLEDAYIEYLKLGGEAA
;
A
#
# COMPACT_ATOMS: atom_id res chain seq x y z
N MET A 1 1.64 0.01 -19.90
CA MET A 1 2.07 -1.41 -19.94
C MET A 1 1.76 -2.04 -18.59
N ASN A 2 1.46 -3.36 -18.52
CA ASN A 2 1.38 -4.00 -17.21
C ASN A 2 2.80 -4.28 -16.70
N MET A 3 3.08 -3.81 -15.49
CA MET A 3 4.38 -4.02 -14.83
C MET A 3 4.38 -5.30 -13.99
N ILE A 4 3.22 -5.62 -13.40
CA ILE A 4 3.00 -6.88 -12.66
C ILE A 4 1.77 -7.55 -13.27
N GLU A 5 1.90 -8.83 -13.63
CA GLU A 5 0.80 -9.66 -14.11
C GLU A 5 0.77 -10.95 -13.29
N VAL A 6 -0.36 -11.21 -12.67
CA VAL A 6 -0.61 -12.43 -11.88
C VAL A 6 -1.88 -13.07 -12.41
N ARG A 7 -1.79 -14.37 -12.75
CA ARG A 7 -2.90 -15.16 -13.26
C ARG A 7 -2.98 -16.49 -12.53
N GLU A 8 -4.12 -16.77 -11.93
CA GLU A 8 -4.44 -18.00 -11.20
C GLU A 8 -3.34 -18.42 -10.22
N LEU A 9 -2.73 -17.44 -9.53
CA LEU A 9 -1.62 -17.73 -8.61
C LEU A 9 -2.08 -18.55 -7.43
N VAL A 10 -1.47 -19.73 -7.28
CA VAL A 10 -1.70 -20.66 -6.16
C VAL A 10 -0.41 -20.87 -5.38
N LYS A 11 -0.50 -20.86 -4.06
CA LYS A 11 0.55 -21.32 -3.16
C LYS A 11 0.00 -22.23 -2.08
N GLN A 12 0.42 -23.47 -2.12
CA GLN A 12 0.20 -24.48 -1.08
C GLN A 12 1.55 -24.79 -0.40
N TYR A 13 1.61 -24.76 0.92
CA TYR A 13 2.77 -25.24 1.67
C TYR A 13 2.63 -26.74 1.96
N ASP A 14 3.74 -27.49 1.95
CA ASP A 14 3.75 -28.97 2.01
C ASP A 14 2.92 -29.61 3.12
N LYS A 15 2.77 -28.93 4.26
CA LYS A 15 2.02 -29.46 5.41
C LYS A 15 0.71 -28.71 5.69
N ALA A 16 0.36 -27.74 4.86
CA ALA A 16 -0.87 -26.97 5.05
C ALA A 16 -2.06 -27.72 4.46
N LYS A 17 -3.19 -27.73 5.17
CA LYS A 17 -4.44 -28.33 4.67
C LYS A 17 -5.03 -27.53 3.51
N GLU A 18 -4.88 -26.21 3.55
CA GLU A 18 -5.39 -25.28 2.53
C GLU A 18 -4.29 -24.45 1.91
N PRO A 19 -4.44 -24.01 0.66
CA PRO A 19 -3.53 -23.07 0.04
C PRO A 19 -3.51 -21.73 0.78
N ALA A 20 -2.32 -21.15 0.94
CA ALA A 20 -2.16 -19.82 1.47
C ALA A 20 -2.56 -18.72 0.46
N VAL A 21 -2.55 -19.08 -0.85
CA VAL A 21 -3.04 -18.26 -1.97
C VAL A 21 -3.82 -19.18 -2.90
N LYS A 22 -5.05 -18.82 -3.24
CA LYS A 22 -6.08 -19.70 -3.81
C LYS A 22 -6.51 -19.28 -5.23
N GLY A 23 -5.57 -19.13 -6.17
CA GLY A 23 -5.90 -18.79 -7.56
C GLY A 23 -6.26 -17.32 -7.74
N ILE A 24 -5.37 -16.40 -7.32
CA ILE A 24 -5.61 -14.98 -7.44
C ILE A 24 -5.16 -14.41 -8.78
N ASP A 25 -5.93 -13.41 -9.27
CA ASP A 25 -5.70 -12.69 -10.51
C ASP A 25 -5.64 -11.20 -10.26
N PHE A 26 -4.56 -10.52 -10.63
CA PHE A 26 -4.48 -9.07 -10.63
C PHE A 26 -3.38 -8.54 -11.55
N CYS A 27 -3.47 -7.27 -11.88
CA CYS A 27 -2.43 -6.57 -12.64
C CYS A 27 -2.16 -5.19 -12.07
N VAL A 28 -0.89 -4.75 -12.18
CA VAL A 28 -0.43 -3.41 -11.80
C VAL A 28 0.18 -2.75 -13.02
N LYS A 29 -0.24 -1.53 -13.33
CA LYS A 29 0.31 -0.77 -14.46
C LYS A 29 1.64 -0.13 -14.09
N GLU A 30 2.40 0.21 -15.11
CA GLU A 30 3.64 0.98 -14.96
C GLU A 30 3.36 2.33 -14.31
N GLY A 31 4.15 2.68 -13.29
CA GLY A 31 4.01 3.91 -12.53
C GLY A 31 2.86 3.96 -11.51
N ASP A 32 2.04 2.90 -11.41
CA ASP A 32 0.99 2.83 -10.39
C ASP A 32 1.59 2.74 -8.99
N PHE A 33 0.88 3.32 -8.04
CA PHE A 33 1.03 3.06 -6.63
C PHE A 33 -0.07 2.07 -6.21
N PHE A 34 0.31 0.84 -5.90
CA PHE A 34 -0.61 -0.26 -5.66
C PHE A 34 -0.50 -0.77 -4.22
N ALA A 35 -1.64 -0.91 -3.53
CA ALA A 35 -1.71 -1.49 -2.20
C ALA A 35 -2.38 -2.87 -2.23
N PHE A 36 -1.73 -3.84 -1.60
CA PHE A 36 -2.26 -5.18 -1.35
C PHE A 36 -2.70 -5.25 0.12
N LEU A 37 -3.97 -4.97 0.38
CA LEU A 37 -4.57 -4.81 1.69
C LEU A 37 -5.16 -6.13 2.19
N GLY A 38 -5.03 -6.42 3.48
CA GLY A 38 -5.69 -7.57 4.10
C GLY A 38 -5.23 -7.84 5.52
N PRO A 39 -5.94 -8.66 6.28
CA PRO A 39 -5.58 -9.02 7.65
C PRO A 39 -4.31 -9.88 7.70
N ASN A 40 -3.78 -10.10 8.90
CA ASN A 40 -2.68 -11.02 9.10
C ASN A 40 -3.10 -12.44 8.73
N GLY A 41 -2.21 -13.15 8.00
CA GLY A 41 -2.51 -14.49 7.50
C GLY A 41 -3.33 -14.54 6.19
N ALA A 42 -3.74 -13.40 5.62
CA ALA A 42 -4.52 -13.37 4.38
C ALA A 42 -3.76 -13.84 3.12
N GLY A 43 -2.43 -13.99 3.16
CA GLY A 43 -1.60 -14.39 2.01
C GLY A 43 -0.72 -13.28 1.45
N LYS A 44 -0.69 -12.06 2.05
CA LYS A 44 0.08 -10.90 1.56
C LYS A 44 1.57 -11.18 1.42
N THR A 45 2.23 -11.58 2.54
CA THR A 45 3.67 -11.87 2.55
C THR A 45 4.02 -13.07 1.67
N THR A 46 3.13 -14.06 1.56
CA THR A 46 3.30 -15.19 0.63
C THR A 46 3.30 -14.70 -0.81
N THR A 47 2.34 -13.86 -1.18
CA THR A 47 2.24 -13.30 -2.52
C THR A 47 3.47 -12.45 -2.85
N ILE A 48 3.85 -11.48 -2.01
CA ILE A 48 5.02 -10.63 -2.27
C ILE A 48 6.31 -11.46 -2.36
N SER A 49 6.45 -12.53 -1.57
CA SER A 49 7.60 -13.43 -1.63
C SER A 49 7.71 -14.16 -2.98
N ILE A 50 6.57 -14.51 -3.60
CA ILE A 50 6.56 -15.10 -4.93
C ILE A 50 6.91 -14.05 -5.99
N LEU A 51 6.28 -12.86 -5.93
CA LEU A 51 6.57 -11.76 -6.86
C LEU A 51 8.05 -11.36 -6.85
N THR A 52 8.68 -11.45 -5.69
CA THR A 52 10.11 -11.10 -5.50
C THR A 52 11.07 -12.28 -5.70
N THR A 53 10.58 -13.40 -6.22
CA THR A 53 11.37 -14.62 -6.50
C THR A 53 12.03 -15.27 -5.28
N THR A 54 11.58 -14.95 -4.05
CA THR A 54 12.10 -15.53 -2.80
C THR A 54 11.37 -16.80 -2.39
N LEU A 55 10.20 -17.07 -2.99
CA LEU A 55 9.37 -18.25 -2.77
C LEU A 55 8.82 -18.75 -4.11
N SER A 56 8.87 -20.05 -4.35
CA SER A 56 8.25 -20.68 -5.53
C SER A 56 6.74 -20.74 -5.38
N LYS A 57 6.01 -20.50 -6.46
CA LYS A 57 4.56 -20.74 -6.54
C LYS A 57 4.27 -22.25 -6.66
N THR A 58 3.04 -22.65 -6.39
CA THR A 58 2.55 -24.02 -6.65
C THR A 58 1.85 -24.13 -8.01
N GLY A 59 1.21 -23.04 -8.45
CA GLY A 59 0.49 -22.94 -9.73
C GLY A 59 0.28 -21.51 -10.18
N GLY A 60 -0.27 -21.37 -11.38
CA GLY A 60 -0.53 -20.06 -12.00
C GLY A 60 0.66 -19.47 -12.75
N GLN A 61 0.52 -18.24 -13.22
CA GLN A 61 1.54 -17.50 -13.96
C GLN A 61 1.79 -16.15 -13.32
N VAL A 62 3.06 -15.77 -13.22
CA VAL A 62 3.47 -14.47 -12.65
C VAL A 62 4.56 -13.86 -13.52
N LYS A 63 4.34 -12.61 -13.96
CA LYS A 63 5.33 -11.84 -14.71
C LYS A 63 5.58 -10.49 -14.06
N ILE A 64 6.84 -10.09 -13.98
CA ILE A 64 7.29 -8.78 -13.51
C ILE A 64 8.11 -8.11 -14.60
N ALA A 65 7.74 -6.91 -15.01
CA ALA A 65 8.36 -6.17 -16.11
C ALA A 65 8.50 -7.02 -17.41
N GLY A 66 7.52 -7.91 -17.65
CA GLY A 66 7.48 -8.83 -18.78
C GLY A 66 8.20 -10.17 -18.57
N PHE A 67 9.02 -10.32 -17.52
CA PHE A 67 9.80 -11.54 -17.21
C PHE A 67 9.03 -12.48 -16.28
N ASP A 68 9.09 -13.78 -16.55
CA ASP A 68 8.49 -14.82 -15.69
C ASP A 68 9.35 -15.02 -14.42
N VAL A 69 8.68 -15.05 -13.25
CA VAL A 69 9.35 -15.10 -11.94
C VAL A 69 10.12 -16.39 -11.66
N GLU A 70 9.82 -17.51 -12.35
CA GLU A 70 10.51 -18.79 -12.16
C GLU A 70 11.61 -19.00 -13.20
N THR A 71 11.28 -18.87 -14.47
CA THR A 71 12.22 -19.17 -15.57
C THR A 71 13.20 -18.04 -15.83
N GLU A 72 12.84 -16.80 -15.51
CA GLU A 72 13.64 -15.60 -15.74
C GLU A 72 13.94 -14.81 -14.45
N ALA A 73 14.01 -15.52 -13.31
CA ALA A 73 14.16 -14.94 -11.98
C ALA A 73 15.36 -13.96 -11.86
N LYS A 74 16.45 -14.18 -12.61
CA LYS A 74 17.57 -13.24 -12.62
C LYS A 74 17.18 -11.88 -13.18
N HIS A 75 16.49 -11.84 -14.32
CA HIS A 75 16.03 -10.60 -14.95
C HIS A 75 14.97 -9.89 -14.07
N VAL A 76 14.09 -10.66 -13.42
CA VAL A 76 13.15 -10.09 -12.44
C VAL A 76 13.90 -9.38 -11.32
N ARG A 77 14.91 -10.03 -10.70
CA ARG A 77 15.70 -9.43 -9.61
C ARG A 77 16.44 -8.14 -10.01
N GLU A 78 16.87 -8.03 -11.26
CA GLU A 78 17.49 -6.81 -11.81
C GLU A 78 16.50 -5.64 -11.92
N LYS A 79 15.19 -5.93 -12.03
CA LYS A 79 14.11 -4.95 -12.20
C LYS A 79 13.40 -4.57 -10.91
N VAL A 80 13.65 -5.29 -9.81
CA VAL A 80 12.92 -5.10 -8.55
C VAL A 80 13.82 -4.59 -7.43
N GLY A 81 13.29 -3.64 -6.66
CA GLY A 81 13.79 -3.28 -5.34
C GLY A 81 12.88 -3.88 -4.28
N ILE A 82 13.44 -4.36 -3.17
CA ILE A 82 12.67 -5.03 -2.13
C ILE A 82 13.00 -4.43 -0.78
N ILE A 83 11.95 -4.09 -0.02
CA ILE A 83 12.03 -3.66 1.36
C ILE A 83 11.18 -4.62 2.19
N PHE A 84 11.87 -5.48 2.93
CA PHE A 84 11.21 -6.48 3.77
C PHE A 84 10.63 -5.85 5.05
N GLN A 85 9.71 -6.55 5.70
CA GLN A 85 9.12 -6.16 6.98
C GLN A 85 10.18 -5.97 8.07
N ARG A 86 11.17 -6.87 8.12
CA ARG A 86 12.32 -6.75 9.03
C ARG A 86 13.50 -6.13 8.31
N PRO A 87 14.16 -5.11 8.89
CA PRO A 87 15.37 -4.54 8.31
C PRO A 87 16.44 -5.59 8.04
N SER A 88 17.00 -5.56 6.83
CA SER A 88 18.06 -6.45 6.38
C SER A 88 19.42 -5.74 6.29
N LEU A 89 19.63 -4.77 7.18
CA LEU A 89 20.87 -4.00 7.28
C LEU A 89 21.89 -4.72 8.18
N ASP A 90 23.16 -4.71 7.77
CA ASP A 90 24.25 -5.18 8.66
C ASP A 90 24.52 -4.13 9.73
N PRO A 91 24.29 -4.44 11.02
CA PRO A 91 24.47 -3.50 12.11
C PRO A 91 25.93 -3.15 12.40
N GLN A 92 26.90 -3.91 11.88
CA GLN A 92 28.33 -3.67 12.05
C GLN A 92 28.86 -2.61 11.10
N LEU A 93 28.18 -2.40 9.99
CA LEU A 93 28.57 -1.48 8.93
C LEU A 93 27.95 -0.10 9.13
N SER A 94 28.53 0.91 8.49
CA SER A 94 27.91 2.22 8.33
C SER A 94 26.76 2.17 7.30
N ALA A 95 25.96 3.24 7.24
CA ALA A 95 24.89 3.34 6.26
C ALA A 95 25.42 3.28 4.82
N GLU A 96 26.51 4.00 4.52
CA GLU A 96 27.15 3.99 3.20
C GLU A 96 27.67 2.60 2.86
N GLU A 97 28.33 1.91 3.77
CA GLU A 97 28.85 0.57 3.52
C GLU A 97 27.73 -0.43 3.19
N ASN A 98 26.59 -0.37 3.86
CA ASN A 98 25.41 -1.17 3.51
C ASN A 98 24.95 -0.92 2.06
N ILE A 99 24.93 0.35 1.60
CA ILE A 99 24.57 0.69 0.22
C ILE A 99 25.65 0.18 -0.74
N ARG A 100 26.93 0.39 -0.42
CA ARG A 100 28.07 0.02 -1.26
C ARG A 100 28.13 -1.49 -1.48
N PHE A 101 28.02 -2.28 -0.43
CA PHE A 101 27.98 -3.74 -0.56
C PHE A 101 26.82 -4.19 -1.43
N HIS A 102 25.64 -3.61 -1.24
CA HIS A 102 24.48 -3.94 -2.06
C HIS A 102 24.72 -3.60 -3.55
N ALA A 103 25.23 -2.43 -3.86
CA ALA A 103 25.51 -2.03 -5.23
C ALA A 103 26.57 -2.96 -5.90
N CYS A 104 27.57 -3.41 -5.13
CA CYS A 104 28.54 -4.38 -5.60
C CYS A 104 27.93 -5.78 -5.81
N LEU A 105 27.06 -6.23 -4.92
CA LEU A 105 26.36 -7.52 -5.06
C LEU A 105 25.43 -7.56 -6.28
N TYR A 106 24.83 -6.42 -6.64
CA TYR A 106 24.06 -6.28 -7.89
C TYR A 106 24.95 -6.13 -9.14
N GLY A 107 26.29 -6.20 -8.98
CA GLY A 107 27.23 -6.11 -10.11
C GLY A 107 27.30 -4.74 -10.76
N MET A 108 26.77 -3.69 -10.12
CA MET A 108 26.78 -2.31 -10.66
C MET A 108 28.18 -1.71 -10.69
N TYR A 109 28.94 -1.99 -9.63
CA TYR A 109 30.29 -1.44 -9.45
C TYR A 109 31.21 -2.50 -8.87
N SER A 110 32.50 -2.41 -9.22
CA SER A 110 33.55 -3.17 -8.54
C SER A 110 33.68 -2.69 -7.09
N TYR A 111 34.04 -3.60 -6.19
CA TYR A 111 34.24 -3.25 -4.78
C TYR A 111 35.46 -2.39 -4.59
N HIS A 112 35.32 -1.32 -3.83
CA HIS A 112 36.40 -0.48 -3.33
C HIS A 112 36.31 -0.34 -1.81
N PRO A 113 37.45 -0.29 -1.08
CA PRO A 113 37.40 -0.35 0.40
C PRO A 113 36.87 0.94 1.07
N SER A 114 36.70 2.03 0.35
CA SER A 114 36.17 3.27 0.88
C SER A 114 35.28 4.02 -0.11
N PHE A 115 34.35 4.84 0.40
CA PHE A 115 33.48 5.70 -0.40
C PHE A 115 34.24 6.61 -1.38
N ARG A 116 35.41 7.15 -0.93
CA ARG A 116 36.24 8.05 -1.76
C ARG A 116 36.81 7.38 -3.00
N LEU A 117 37.04 6.07 -2.92
CA LEU A 117 37.60 5.28 -4.02
C LEU A 117 36.51 4.73 -4.96
N MET A 118 35.28 4.79 -4.58
CA MET A 118 34.14 4.41 -5.45
C MET A 118 34.03 5.37 -6.64
N PRO A 119 33.52 4.90 -7.81
CA PRO A 119 33.26 5.74 -8.98
C PRO A 119 32.47 7.00 -8.66
N ALA A 120 32.73 8.08 -9.39
CA ALA A 120 32.04 9.36 -9.16
C ALA A 120 30.52 9.24 -9.30
N GLU A 121 30.03 8.43 -10.24
CA GLU A 121 28.61 8.15 -10.45
C GLU A 121 27.96 7.53 -9.21
N TYR A 122 28.60 6.52 -8.60
CA TYR A 122 28.12 5.92 -7.35
C TYR A 122 28.01 6.97 -6.25
N ARG A 123 29.08 7.75 -6.04
CA ARG A 123 29.12 8.78 -5.00
C ARG A 123 28.02 9.82 -5.18
N LYS A 124 27.85 10.29 -6.41
CA LYS A 124 26.80 11.24 -6.76
C LYS A 124 25.41 10.65 -6.48
N ARG A 125 25.15 9.43 -6.97
CA ARG A 125 23.87 8.74 -6.78
C ARG A 125 23.53 8.51 -5.32
N VAL A 126 24.48 8.07 -4.50
CA VAL A 126 24.26 7.87 -3.05
C VAL A 126 23.94 9.18 -2.36
N MET A 127 24.66 10.28 -2.69
CA MET A 127 24.41 11.59 -2.08
C MET A 127 23.03 12.14 -2.47
N GLU A 128 22.65 12.05 -3.75
CA GLU A 128 21.32 12.45 -4.24
C GLU A 128 20.21 11.71 -3.50
N LEU A 129 20.29 10.38 -3.42
CA LEU A 129 19.29 9.57 -2.72
C LEU A 129 19.25 9.89 -1.21
N ALA A 130 20.40 10.12 -0.59
CA ALA A 130 20.50 10.47 0.82
C ALA A 130 19.91 11.85 1.12
N GLU A 131 20.08 12.81 0.22
CA GLU A 131 19.49 14.14 0.32
C GLU A 131 17.97 14.07 0.19
N ILE A 132 17.45 13.36 -0.80
CA ILE A 132 16.01 13.16 -1.00
C ILE A 132 15.35 12.59 0.26
N VAL A 133 15.95 11.61 0.93
CA VAL A 133 15.38 11.01 2.15
C VAL A 133 15.77 11.74 3.44
N GLY A 134 16.68 12.71 3.37
CA GLY A 134 17.12 13.52 4.51
C GLY A 134 17.96 12.74 5.54
N ILE A 135 18.92 11.89 5.08
CA ILE A 135 19.86 11.17 5.95
C ILE A 135 21.33 11.39 5.59
N GLN A 136 21.62 12.40 4.76
CA GLN A 136 22.99 12.69 4.28
C GLN A 136 24.01 12.82 5.40
N ASP A 137 23.67 13.46 6.53
CA ASP A 137 24.53 13.66 7.70
C ASP A 137 24.77 12.37 8.50
N SER A 138 24.11 11.30 8.12
CA SER A 138 24.16 10.02 8.82
C SER A 138 24.70 8.88 7.98
N LEU A 139 25.06 9.14 6.72
CA LEU A 139 25.59 8.12 5.79
C LEU A 139 26.81 7.37 6.32
N PHE A 140 27.70 8.05 7.02
CA PHE A 140 28.93 7.44 7.54
C PHE A 140 28.80 7.00 9.02
N LYS A 141 27.60 7.06 9.60
CA LYS A 141 27.35 6.55 10.96
C LYS A 141 27.04 5.04 10.92
N PRO A 142 27.52 4.29 11.92
CA PRO A 142 27.14 2.88 12.09
C PRO A 142 25.62 2.74 12.23
N ILE A 143 25.07 1.66 11.65
CA ILE A 143 23.61 1.38 11.71
C ILE A 143 23.06 1.40 13.12
N LYS A 144 23.80 0.91 14.10
CA LYS A 144 23.42 0.91 15.53
C LYS A 144 23.10 2.29 16.10
N LYS A 145 23.60 3.38 15.46
CA LYS A 145 23.37 4.77 15.87
C LYS A 145 22.20 5.42 15.14
N LEU A 146 21.55 4.71 14.21
CA LEU A 146 20.40 5.22 13.45
C LEU A 146 19.10 4.83 14.15
N SER A 147 18.13 5.76 14.18
CA SER A 147 16.77 5.45 14.60
C SER A 147 16.11 4.44 13.64
N GLY A 148 15.04 3.76 14.05
CA GLY A 148 14.30 2.84 13.20
C GLY A 148 13.81 3.48 11.90
N GLY A 149 13.30 4.71 11.98
CA GLY A 149 12.91 5.49 10.80
C GLY A 149 14.08 5.79 9.87
N MET A 150 15.27 6.11 10.39
CA MET A 150 16.47 6.33 9.58
C MET A 150 16.96 5.02 8.95
N GLN A 151 16.89 3.90 9.65
CA GLN A 151 17.20 2.59 9.08
C GLN A 151 16.24 2.25 7.94
N ARG A 152 14.96 2.55 8.08
CA ARG A 152 13.96 2.35 7.01
C ARG A 152 14.25 3.21 5.79
N LYS A 153 14.60 4.48 5.97
CA LYS A 153 15.05 5.38 4.91
C LYS A 153 16.28 4.84 4.19
N LEU A 154 17.22 4.26 4.92
CA LEU A 154 18.40 3.64 4.35
C LEU A 154 18.08 2.40 3.50
N GLU A 155 17.16 1.55 3.93
CA GLU A 155 16.71 0.39 3.14
C GLU A 155 16.11 0.83 1.80
N ILE A 156 15.39 1.95 1.81
CA ILE A 156 14.84 2.53 0.58
C ILE A 156 15.97 2.99 -0.35
N ILE A 157 16.95 3.76 0.13
CA ILE A 157 18.12 4.15 -0.69
C ILE A 157 18.76 2.91 -1.28
N ARG A 158 19.02 1.90 -0.45
CA ARG A 158 19.64 0.65 -0.86
C ARG A 158 18.85 -0.05 -1.97
N SER A 159 17.52 -0.10 -1.86
CA SER A 159 16.67 -0.74 -2.86
C SER A 159 16.48 0.10 -4.14
N LEU A 160 16.84 1.39 -4.12
CA LEU A 160 16.74 2.29 -5.27
C LEU A 160 18.08 2.55 -5.98
N ILE A 161 19.19 2.08 -5.41
CA ILE A 161 20.51 2.38 -5.96
C ILE A 161 20.67 1.88 -7.41
N HIS A 162 20.01 0.77 -7.74
CA HIS A 162 20.02 0.15 -9.08
C HIS A 162 18.85 0.58 -9.96
N THR A 163 18.10 1.64 -9.58
CA THR A 163 16.95 2.18 -10.35
C THR A 163 15.93 1.11 -10.77
N PRO A 164 15.29 0.42 -9.83
CA PRO A 164 14.35 -0.64 -10.15
C PRO A 164 13.09 -0.12 -10.85
N SER A 165 12.52 -0.93 -11.73
CA SER A 165 11.22 -0.64 -12.36
C SER A 165 10.06 -0.83 -11.39
N VAL A 166 10.21 -1.73 -10.41
CA VAL A 166 9.21 -2.02 -9.37
C VAL A 166 9.86 -2.01 -8.00
N LEU A 167 9.24 -1.30 -7.06
CA LEU A 167 9.62 -1.31 -5.64
C LEU A 167 8.55 -2.06 -4.84
N PHE A 168 8.95 -3.19 -4.26
CA PHE A 168 8.12 -3.97 -3.36
C PHE A 168 8.40 -3.60 -1.90
N LEU A 169 7.33 -3.35 -1.13
CA LEU A 169 7.41 -3.00 0.29
C LEU A 169 6.46 -3.90 1.10
N ASP A 170 7.02 -4.70 1.99
CA ASP A 170 6.23 -5.54 2.89
C ASP A 170 6.01 -4.81 4.22
N GLU A 171 4.78 -4.34 4.45
CA GLU A 171 4.35 -3.58 5.63
C GLU A 171 5.33 -2.44 6.02
N PRO A 172 5.61 -1.48 5.11
CA PRO A 172 6.73 -0.56 5.24
C PRO A 172 6.65 0.40 6.42
N THR A 173 5.46 0.64 6.95
CA THR A 173 5.19 1.63 8.01
C THR A 173 5.05 0.99 9.39
N GLN A 174 5.10 -0.34 9.48
CA GLN A 174 4.95 -1.04 10.74
C GLN A 174 6.05 -0.61 11.73
N GLY A 175 5.62 -0.24 12.95
CA GLY A 175 6.53 0.20 14.01
C GLY A 175 7.11 1.62 13.84
N LEU A 176 6.69 2.37 12.81
CA LEU A 176 7.07 3.77 12.64
C LEU A 176 6.12 4.71 13.40
N ASP A 177 6.69 5.77 13.98
CA ASP A 177 5.91 6.90 14.48
C ASP A 177 5.23 7.69 13.34
N ALA A 178 4.26 8.55 13.68
CA ALA A 178 3.46 9.28 12.70
C ALA A 178 4.30 10.18 11.78
N VAL A 179 5.37 10.79 12.30
CA VAL A 179 6.25 11.67 11.52
C VAL A 179 7.07 10.87 10.52
N SER A 180 7.67 9.76 10.97
CA SER A 180 8.45 8.85 10.13
C SER A 180 7.57 8.21 9.04
N ARG A 181 6.33 7.84 9.37
CA ARG A 181 5.35 7.31 8.42
C ARG A 181 5.03 8.34 7.33
N ARG A 182 4.71 9.58 7.71
CA ARG A 182 4.43 10.65 6.75
C ARG A 182 5.62 10.90 5.81
N SER A 183 6.82 11.02 6.37
CA SER A 183 8.04 11.20 5.58
C SER A 183 8.28 10.06 4.59
N LEU A 184 7.96 8.82 4.98
CA LEU A 184 8.06 7.65 4.08
C LEU A 184 7.13 7.79 2.88
N TRP A 185 5.87 8.18 3.10
CA TRP A 185 4.90 8.38 2.03
C TRP A 185 5.31 9.49 1.05
N GLU A 186 5.69 10.66 1.57
CA GLU A 186 6.19 11.78 0.76
C GLU A 186 7.39 11.36 -0.11
N TYR A 187 8.26 10.53 0.45
CA TYR A 187 9.41 10.01 -0.24
C TYR A 187 9.03 8.99 -1.34
N LEU A 188 8.15 8.03 -1.06
CA LEU A 188 7.70 7.06 -2.06
C LEU A 188 7.02 7.75 -3.25
N ASP A 189 6.23 8.78 -2.99
CA ASP A 189 5.59 9.59 -4.03
C ASP A 189 6.64 10.36 -4.87
N THR A 190 7.68 10.90 -4.22
CA THR A 190 8.80 11.57 -4.90
C THR A 190 9.54 10.60 -5.83
N VAL A 191 9.88 9.42 -5.35
CA VAL A 191 10.57 8.37 -6.13
C VAL A 191 9.72 7.95 -7.33
N ARG A 192 8.43 7.70 -7.11
CA ARG A 192 7.50 7.34 -8.17
C ARG A 192 7.47 8.39 -9.27
N LYS A 193 7.29 9.65 -8.90
CA LYS A 193 7.21 10.76 -9.86
C LYS A 193 8.51 11.03 -10.58
N GLN A 194 9.63 10.94 -9.87
CA GLN A 194 10.95 11.29 -10.45
C GLN A 194 11.53 10.17 -11.31
N TYR A 195 11.31 8.91 -10.96
CA TYR A 195 11.93 7.77 -11.64
C TYR A 195 10.95 6.89 -12.41
N GLY A 196 9.64 7.18 -12.35
CA GLY A 196 8.61 6.35 -12.98
C GLY A 196 8.49 4.95 -12.36
N THR A 197 9.00 4.76 -11.13
CA THR A 197 9.01 3.46 -10.46
C THR A 197 7.59 3.07 -10.06
N THR A 198 7.17 1.85 -10.41
CA THR A 198 5.92 1.26 -9.91
C THR A 198 6.10 0.86 -8.46
N VAL A 199 5.17 1.23 -7.60
CA VAL A 199 5.24 0.91 -6.16
C VAL A 199 4.16 -0.12 -5.81
N PHE A 200 4.59 -1.24 -5.24
CA PHE A 200 3.70 -2.28 -4.71
C PHE A 200 3.94 -2.43 -3.21
N LEU A 201 2.95 -2.14 -2.39
CA LEU A 201 3.07 -2.34 -0.95
C LEU A 201 2.03 -3.33 -0.43
N THR A 202 2.40 -4.05 0.62
CA THR A 202 1.44 -4.77 1.45
C THR A 202 1.16 -3.94 2.70
N THR A 203 -0.08 -3.94 3.15
CA THR A 203 -0.48 -3.28 4.39
C THR A 203 -1.71 -3.94 5.01
N HIS A 204 -1.89 -3.74 6.29
CA HIS A 204 -3.14 -4.01 7.00
C HIS A 204 -3.80 -2.69 7.50
N TYR A 205 -3.20 -1.55 7.19
CA TYR A 205 -3.72 -0.22 7.52
C TYR A 205 -4.53 0.34 6.36
N ILE A 206 -5.81 0.56 6.59
CA ILE A 206 -6.75 1.05 5.55
C ILE A 206 -6.42 2.48 5.13
N ASP A 207 -6.00 3.34 6.07
CA ASP A 207 -5.55 4.72 5.79
C ASP A 207 -4.42 4.80 4.77
N GLU A 208 -3.62 3.75 4.65
CA GLU A 208 -2.55 3.67 3.67
C GLU A 208 -3.08 3.32 2.29
N ALA A 209 -4.07 2.43 2.24
CA ALA A 209 -4.73 2.05 1.01
C ALA A 209 -5.57 3.19 0.39
N GLU A 210 -5.95 4.21 1.16
CA GLU A 210 -6.63 5.40 0.64
C GLU A 210 -5.72 6.34 -0.17
N LYS A 211 -4.39 6.21 -0.04
CA LYS A 211 -3.39 7.09 -0.65
C LYS A 211 -2.80 6.58 -1.95
N VAL A 212 -3.25 5.44 -2.43
CA VAL A 212 -2.71 4.78 -3.61
C VAL A 212 -3.65 4.87 -4.81
N ASP A 213 -3.14 4.60 -6.01
CA ASP A 213 -3.96 4.63 -7.23
C ASP A 213 -4.89 3.43 -7.33
N LYS A 214 -4.44 2.27 -6.81
CA LYS A 214 -5.21 1.02 -6.87
C LYS A 214 -5.00 0.17 -5.63
N VAL A 215 -6.09 -0.41 -5.15
CA VAL A 215 -6.11 -1.34 -4.00
C VAL A 215 -6.61 -2.70 -4.46
N CYS A 216 -6.01 -3.74 -3.93
CA CYS A 216 -6.50 -5.10 -4.00
C CYS A 216 -6.62 -5.64 -2.58
N ILE A 217 -7.82 -5.99 -2.18
CA ILE A 217 -8.10 -6.56 -0.85
C ILE A 217 -8.05 -8.08 -0.96
N ILE A 218 -7.16 -8.69 -0.18
CA ILE A 218 -7.04 -10.14 -0.06
C ILE A 218 -7.54 -10.60 1.31
N ASN A 219 -8.32 -11.67 1.33
CA ASN A 219 -8.80 -12.33 2.53
C ASN A 219 -8.78 -13.84 2.35
N HIS A 220 -8.28 -14.58 3.34
CA HIS A 220 -8.18 -16.06 3.31
C HIS A 220 -7.59 -16.65 2.01
N GLY A 221 -6.62 -15.95 1.40
CA GLY A 221 -5.94 -16.38 0.17
C GLY A 221 -6.68 -16.05 -1.13
N GLU A 222 -7.81 -15.34 -1.08
CA GLU A 222 -8.63 -14.97 -2.23
C GLU A 222 -8.73 -13.46 -2.35
N ILE A 223 -8.85 -12.94 -3.58
CA ILE A 223 -9.12 -11.51 -3.79
C ILE A 223 -10.59 -11.24 -3.52
N ALA A 224 -10.84 -10.41 -2.52
CA ALA A 224 -12.16 -9.97 -2.13
C ALA A 224 -12.69 -8.90 -3.08
N ILE A 225 -11.90 -7.85 -3.33
CA ILE A 225 -12.24 -6.73 -4.20
C ILE A 225 -10.96 -6.07 -4.71
N SER A 226 -11.01 -5.49 -5.90
CA SER A 226 -9.92 -4.71 -6.49
C SER A 226 -10.47 -3.53 -7.29
N GLY A 227 -9.85 -2.35 -7.14
CA GLY A 227 -10.24 -1.13 -7.83
C GLY A 227 -9.47 0.08 -7.30
N SER A 228 -9.82 1.30 -7.73
CA SER A 228 -9.37 2.50 -7.03
C SER A 228 -10.12 2.67 -5.70
N PRO A 229 -9.53 3.36 -4.71
CA PRO A 229 -10.22 3.67 -3.45
C PRO A 229 -11.58 4.33 -3.69
N GLU A 230 -11.68 5.25 -4.64
CA GLU A 230 -12.91 5.96 -4.98
C GLU A 230 -13.96 5.05 -5.62
N GLU A 231 -13.54 4.12 -6.49
CA GLU A 231 -14.46 3.12 -7.08
C GLU A 231 -15.02 2.19 -6.01
N MET A 232 -14.18 1.75 -5.08
CA MET A 232 -14.61 0.89 -3.97
C MET A 232 -15.62 1.60 -3.07
N LYS A 233 -15.36 2.85 -2.69
CA LYS A 233 -16.29 3.66 -1.87
C LYS A 233 -17.63 3.83 -2.57
N ARG A 234 -17.63 4.21 -3.86
CA ARG A 234 -18.87 4.38 -4.64
C ARG A 234 -19.71 3.12 -4.80
N ASN A 235 -19.04 1.98 -5.00
CA ASN A 235 -19.72 0.73 -5.31
C ASN A 235 -20.30 0.05 -4.08
N LEU A 236 -19.71 0.24 -2.91
CA LEU A 236 -20.07 -0.46 -1.69
C LEU A 236 -20.90 0.39 -0.73
N LEU A 237 -20.83 1.70 -0.81
CA LEU A 237 -21.42 2.59 0.16
C LEU A 237 -22.22 3.73 -0.47
N LYS A 238 -23.28 4.10 0.21
CA LYS A 238 -24.05 5.31 -0.09
C LYS A 238 -23.44 6.50 0.62
N GLN A 239 -23.43 7.65 -0.03
CA GLN A 239 -23.12 8.92 0.63
C GLN A 239 -24.09 9.15 1.78
N GLN A 240 -23.65 9.80 2.85
CA GLN A 240 -24.43 9.99 4.05
C GLN A 240 -24.54 11.48 4.41
N LEU A 241 -25.75 11.91 4.72
CA LEU A 241 -26.00 13.17 5.41
C LEU A 241 -26.05 12.91 6.92
N VAL A 242 -25.25 13.62 7.67
CA VAL A 242 -25.34 13.65 9.14
C VAL A 242 -26.06 14.92 9.54
N LEU A 243 -27.24 14.75 10.10
CA LEU A 243 -28.16 15.83 10.46
C LEU A 243 -28.44 15.79 11.96
N ASP A 244 -28.68 16.94 12.54
CA ASP A 244 -29.28 17.04 13.86
C ASP A 244 -30.10 18.33 14.01
N SER A 245 -31.00 18.35 14.98
CA SER A 245 -31.87 19.49 15.30
C SER A 245 -32.22 19.49 16.79
N GLU A 246 -32.51 20.65 17.33
CA GLU A 246 -33.15 20.77 18.66
C GLU A 246 -34.51 20.08 18.64
N ASP A 247 -35.25 20.15 17.51
CA ASP A 247 -36.46 19.36 17.27
C ASP A 247 -36.17 18.10 16.47
N ARG A 248 -35.53 17.13 17.11
CA ARG A 248 -35.24 15.82 16.50
C ARG A 248 -36.49 15.06 16.03
N LYS A 249 -37.61 15.21 16.75
CA LYS A 249 -38.84 14.50 16.38
C LYS A 249 -39.43 15.06 15.10
N GLY A 250 -39.45 16.39 14.95
CA GLY A 250 -39.87 17.06 13.72
C GLY A 250 -38.98 16.67 12.55
N LEU A 251 -37.65 16.67 12.72
CA LEU A 251 -36.69 16.28 11.68
C LEU A 251 -36.90 14.82 11.23
N VAL A 252 -37.09 13.88 12.16
CA VAL A 252 -37.35 12.47 11.85
C VAL A 252 -38.68 12.29 11.09
N ALA A 253 -39.71 13.03 11.46
CA ALA A 253 -41.00 12.99 10.77
C ALA A 253 -40.86 13.50 9.32
N GLU A 254 -40.19 14.64 9.11
CA GLU A 254 -39.94 15.17 7.75
C GLU A 254 -39.15 14.20 6.87
N LEU A 255 -38.08 13.56 7.41
CA LEU A 255 -37.28 12.57 6.68
C LEU A 255 -38.15 11.32 6.33
N SER A 256 -39.00 10.89 7.23
CA SER A 256 -39.91 9.77 6.99
C SER A 256 -40.99 10.10 5.95
N ASP A 257 -41.53 11.31 5.96
CA ASP A 257 -42.48 11.80 4.95
C ASP A 257 -41.86 11.90 3.55
N MET A 258 -40.57 12.15 3.48
CA MET A 258 -39.79 12.11 2.21
C MET A 258 -39.45 10.69 1.76
N GLY A 259 -39.80 9.66 2.54
CA GLY A 259 -39.43 8.27 2.25
C GLY A 259 -37.97 7.95 2.39
N LEU A 260 -37.19 8.80 3.10
CA LEU A 260 -35.77 8.60 3.28
C LEU A 260 -35.48 7.68 4.47
N PHE A 261 -34.77 6.61 4.20
CA PHE A 261 -34.24 5.76 5.27
C PHE A 261 -33.27 6.58 6.13
N HIS A 262 -33.39 6.46 7.46
CA HIS A 262 -32.48 7.11 8.38
C HIS A 262 -32.20 6.23 9.61
N LYS A 263 -31.00 6.40 10.19
CA LYS A 263 -30.60 5.81 11.47
C LYS A 263 -30.45 6.93 12.48
N THR A 264 -31.03 6.74 13.67
CA THR A 264 -30.89 7.68 14.78
C THR A 264 -29.90 7.12 15.79
N GLU A 265 -28.72 7.71 15.81
CA GLU A 265 -27.63 7.41 16.75
C GLU A 265 -27.30 8.67 17.56
N LYS A 266 -26.02 9.04 17.69
CA LYS A 266 -25.60 10.33 18.24
C LYS A 266 -26.22 11.48 17.44
N HIS A 267 -26.22 11.35 16.11
CA HIS A 267 -26.88 12.20 15.13
C HIS A 267 -27.82 11.37 14.25
N ILE A 268 -28.60 12.00 13.41
CA ILE A 268 -29.46 11.35 12.43
C ILE A 268 -28.65 11.18 11.14
N ILE A 269 -28.45 9.94 10.72
CA ILE A 269 -27.69 9.55 9.53
C ILE A 269 -28.67 9.18 8.43
N VAL A 270 -28.60 9.87 7.30
CA VAL A 270 -29.46 9.65 6.13
C VAL A 270 -28.59 9.21 4.96
N PRO A 271 -28.53 7.89 4.64
CA PRO A 271 -27.90 7.42 3.42
C PRO A 271 -28.69 7.88 2.20
N TYR A 272 -28.02 8.41 1.18
CA TYR A 272 -28.65 8.83 -0.07
C TYR A 272 -27.85 8.36 -1.30
N GLN A 273 -28.55 8.11 -2.41
CA GLN A 273 -27.91 7.64 -3.66
C GLN A 273 -28.53 8.28 -4.91
N ASP A 274 -29.87 8.29 -4.99
CA ASP A 274 -30.62 8.77 -6.15
C ASP A 274 -31.09 10.21 -6.02
N ILE A 275 -30.84 10.83 -4.88
CA ILE A 275 -31.20 12.22 -4.55
C ILE A 275 -29.94 12.94 -4.09
N THR A 276 -29.78 14.20 -4.43
CA THR A 276 -28.61 14.98 -3.98
C THR A 276 -28.82 15.47 -2.54
N ALA A 277 -27.70 15.68 -1.82
CA ALA A 277 -27.71 16.28 -0.49
C ALA A 277 -28.47 17.63 -0.48
N GLN A 278 -28.28 18.43 -1.54
CA GLN A 278 -28.94 19.73 -1.69
C GLN A 278 -30.47 19.58 -1.81
N GLU A 279 -30.96 18.58 -2.52
CA GLU A 279 -32.41 18.33 -2.64
C GLU A 279 -33.02 17.85 -1.33
N VAL A 280 -32.29 17.07 -0.53
CA VAL A 280 -32.73 16.69 0.80
C VAL A 280 -32.84 17.91 1.69
N ILE A 281 -31.75 18.72 1.76
CA ILE A 281 -31.69 19.91 2.61
C ILE A 281 -32.76 20.94 2.21
N ALA A 282 -32.99 21.15 0.92
CA ALA A 282 -33.97 22.12 0.42
C ALA A 282 -35.45 21.78 0.80
N LYS A 283 -35.72 20.52 1.08
CA LYS A 283 -37.08 20.06 1.49
C LYS A 283 -37.29 20.10 3.00
N LEU A 284 -36.22 20.17 3.79
CA LEU A 284 -36.32 20.25 5.26
C LEU A 284 -36.78 21.64 5.69
N LYS A 285 -37.76 21.68 6.57
CA LYS A 285 -38.26 22.91 7.20
C LYS A 285 -37.71 23.07 8.60
N THR A 286 -37.40 21.96 9.26
CA THR A 286 -36.81 21.94 10.60
C THR A 286 -35.41 22.57 10.58
N ARG A 287 -35.17 23.50 11.50
CA ARG A 287 -33.84 24.15 11.62
C ARG A 287 -32.79 23.15 12.08
N LEU A 288 -31.75 22.98 11.27
CA LEU A 288 -30.66 22.08 11.59
C LEU A 288 -29.65 22.74 12.55
N SER A 289 -29.20 21.99 13.55
CA SER A 289 -28.10 22.32 14.45
C SER A 289 -26.78 21.68 14.01
N VAL A 290 -26.87 20.53 13.30
CA VAL A 290 -25.75 19.84 12.68
C VAL A 290 -26.10 19.52 11.23
N LEU A 291 -25.17 19.80 10.35
CA LEU A 291 -25.22 19.41 8.94
C LEU A 291 -23.81 19.05 8.49
N SER A 292 -23.59 17.81 8.12
CA SER A 292 -22.34 17.34 7.50
C SER A 292 -22.67 16.38 6.35
N ILE A 293 -21.88 16.43 5.30
CA ILE A 293 -21.88 15.43 4.25
C ILE A 293 -20.67 14.55 4.53
N GLU A 294 -20.92 13.30 4.85
CA GLU A 294 -19.88 12.32 5.08
C GLU A 294 -19.70 11.46 3.84
N GLU A 295 -18.50 11.51 3.29
CA GLU A 295 -18.08 10.55 2.28
C GLU A 295 -17.63 9.29 3.02
N PRO A 296 -18.13 8.11 2.60
CA PRO A 296 -17.73 6.86 3.22
C PRO A 296 -16.21 6.63 3.09
N SER A 297 -15.62 6.10 4.14
CA SER A 297 -14.21 5.70 4.14
C SER A 297 -14.02 4.35 3.45
N LEU A 298 -12.78 4.04 3.06
CA LEU A 298 -12.44 2.70 2.58
C LEU A 298 -12.61 1.64 3.70
N GLU A 299 -12.51 2.05 4.97
CA GLU A 299 -12.77 1.20 6.13
C GLU A 299 -14.23 0.78 6.21
N ASP A 300 -15.17 1.72 6.00
CA ASP A 300 -16.60 1.42 5.96
C ASP A 300 -16.91 0.48 4.79
N ALA A 301 -16.30 0.70 3.63
CA ALA A 301 -16.43 -0.17 2.47
C ALA A 301 -15.93 -1.59 2.75
N TYR A 302 -14.80 -1.71 3.45
CA TYR A 302 -14.25 -3.01 3.83
C TYR A 302 -15.12 -3.74 4.87
N ILE A 303 -15.63 -3.02 5.87
CA ILE A 303 -16.55 -3.57 6.88
C ILE A 303 -17.85 -4.05 6.22
N GLU A 304 -18.40 -3.27 5.30
CA GLU A 304 -19.63 -3.66 4.60
C GLU A 304 -19.41 -4.90 3.72
N TYR A 305 -18.29 -4.96 3.01
CA TYR A 305 -17.89 -6.15 2.26
C TYR A 305 -17.82 -7.41 3.14
N LEU A 306 -17.21 -7.29 4.33
CA LEU A 306 -17.12 -8.43 5.27
C LEU A 306 -18.48 -8.88 5.79
N LYS A 307 -19.44 -7.97 5.98
CA LYS A 307 -20.83 -8.30 6.37
C LYS A 307 -21.57 -9.03 5.25
N LEU A 308 -21.44 -8.56 4.01
CA LEU A 308 -22.08 -9.17 2.85
C LEU A 308 -21.49 -10.57 2.53
N GLY A 309 -20.19 -10.77 2.74
CA GLY A 309 -19.53 -12.06 2.57
C GLY A 309 -19.74 -13.04 3.74
N GLY A 310 -20.11 -12.55 4.93
CA GLY A 310 -20.38 -13.38 6.11
C GLY A 310 -21.78 -13.99 6.14
N GLU A 311 -22.71 -13.53 5.31
CA GLU A 311 -24.05 -14.12 5.17
C GLU A 311 -24.13 -15.23 4.10
N ALA A 312 -23.02 -15.46 3.36
CA ALA A 312 -22.93 -16.45 2.27
C ALA A 312 -22.04 -17.66 2.58
N ALA A 313 -21.65 -17.87 3.86
CA ALA A 313 -20.83 -19.00 4.29
C ALA A 313 -21.57 -19.90 5.30
#